data_5c48fc737f67003b3433695bb0997744
#
_entry.id   5c48fc737f67003b3433695bb0997744
#
_cell.length_a   1.000
_cell.length_b   1.000
_cell.length_c   1.000
_cell.angle_alpha   90.00
_cell.angle_beta   90.00
_cell.angle_gamma   90.00
#
_symmetry.space_group_name_H-M   'P 1'
#
loop_
_entity.id
_entity.type
_entity.pdbx_description
1 polymer ?
#
loop_
_entity_poly.entity_id
_entity_poly.type
_entity_poly.pdbx_seq_one_letter_code
_entity_poly.pdbx_strand_id
1 'polypeptide(L)'
;NLASATIDLKEYGTTNHIINNNFNKSFDDYVVALKHNLNLDNNFMPKNKNLINGKVDIIEFTLYNVVGNDIQMTKRESDGSITKQTYANKLGVMTTPNGTIIKSATIYSKIGFELRGYLKDTLYVYKDGSVDVVDK
;
A
#
# COMPACT_ATOMS: atom_id res chain seq x y z
N ASN A 1 19.48 5.00 -3.87
CA ASN A 1 18.32 5.84 -3.58
C ASN A 1 17.43 5.16 -2.56
N LEU A 2 17.37 5.71 -1.36
CA LEU A 2 16.63 5.11 -0.27
C LEU A 2 15.14 5.01 -0.57
N ALA A 3 14.55 6.07 -1.08
CA ALA A 3 13.11 6.09 -1.29
C ALA A 3 12.66 5.03 -2.28
N SER A 4 13.44 4.76 -3.30
CA SER A 4 13.10 3.75 -4.28
C SER A 4 13.45 2.33 -3.83
N ALA A 5 14.36 2.19 -2.88
CA ALA A 5 14.80 0.89 -2.41
C ALA A 5 13.97 0.37 -1.23
N THR A 6 13.15 1.20 -0.62
CA THR A 6 12.54 0.87 0.66
C THR A 6 11.27 0.04 0.57
N ILE A 7 10.53 0.10 -0.53
CA ILE A 7 9.28 -0.64 -0.66
C ILE A 7 9.20 -1.31 -2.03
N ASP A 8 8.98 -2.62 -2.01
CA ASP A 8 8.58 -3.39 -3.16
C ASP A 8 7.29 -4.12 -2.81
N LEU A 9 6.15 -3.51 -3.14
CA LEU A 9 4.84 -4.07 -2.84
C LEU A 9 4.60 -5.38 -3.60
N LYS A 10 5.17 -5.51 -4.77
CA LYS A 10 5.03 -6.73 -5.56
C LYS A 10 5.69 -7.91 -4.86
N GLU A 11 6.87 -7.71 -4.29
CA GLU A 11 7.54 -8.75 -3.53
C GLU A 11 6.70 -9.16 -2.32
N TYR A 12 6.13 -8.20 -1.61
CA TYR A 12 5.28 -8.52 -0.47
C TYR A 12 4.02 -9.25 -0.87
N GLY A 13 3.40 -8.87 -1.97
CA GLY A 13 2.22 -9.55 -2.47
C GLY A 13 2.49 -11.02 -2.77
N THR A 14 3.66 -11.33 -3.32
CA THR A 14 4.01 -12.72 -3.64
C THR A 14 4.45 -13.52 -2.44
N THR A 15 5.17 -12.91 -1.50
CA THR A 15 5.76 -13.64 -0.37
C THR A 15 4.83 -13.79 0.82
N ASN A 16 3.91 -12.85 1.02
CA ASN A 16 3.06 -12.82 2.20
C ASN A 16 1.67 -13.38 1.97
N HIS A 17 1.37 -13.90 0.79
CA HIS A 17 0.09 -14.55 0.48
C HIS A 17 -1.11 -13.72 0.91
N ILE A 18 -1.17 -12.47 0.47
CA ILE A 18 -2.26 -11.58 0.83
C ILE A 18 -3.57 -12.15 0.29
N ILE A 19 -4.53 -12.31 1.18
CA ILE A 19 -5.80 -12.95 0.85
C ILE A 19 -6.79 -11.88 0.41
N ASN A 20 -7.26 -12.02 -0.82
CA ASN A 20 -8.08 -11.01 -1.47
C ASN A 20 -9.49 -10.86 -0.91
N ASN A 21 -10.03 -11.88 -0.25
CA ASN A 21 -11.40 -11.88 0.24
C ASN A 21 -11.52 -11.38 1.69
N ASN A 22 -10.41 -11.08 2.34
CA ASN A 22 -10.41 -10.60 3.72
C ASN A 22 -9.59 -9.33 3.81
N PHE A 23 -10.28 -8.19 3.74
CA PHE A 23 -9.64 -6.89 3.74
C PHE A 23 -8.82 -6.66 5.02
N ASN A 24 -9.39 -6.99 6.18
CA ASN A 24 -8.71 -6.72 7.45
C ASN A 24 -7.42 -7.52 7.56
N LYS A 25 -7.45 -8.79 7.17
CA LYS A 25 -6.24 -9.61 7.19
C LYS A 25 -5.22 -9.12 6.19
N SER A 26 -5.65 -8.73 5.00
CA SER A 26 -4.75 -8.18 3.99
C SER A 26 -4.08 -6.89 4.49
N PHE A 27 -4.84 -6.05 5.16
CA PHE A 27 -4.28 -4.83 5.73
C PHE A 27 -3.29 -5.13 6.85
N ASP A 28 -3.63 -6.07 7.75
CA ASP A 28 -2.72 -6.45 8.83
C ASP A 28 -1.41 -7.03 8.28
N ASP A 29 -1.49 -7.89 7.28
CA ASP A 29 -0.31 -8.46 6.63
C ASP A 29 0.54 -7.37 5.96
N TYR A 30 -0.13 -6.41 5.33
CA TYR A 30 0.55 -5.27 4.71
C TYR A 30 1.31 -4.44 5.76
N VAL A 31 0.67 -4.16 6.90
CA VAL A 31 1.29 -3.38 7.97
C VAL A 31 2.54 -4.08 8.50
N VAL A 32 2.46 -5.40 8.72
CA VAL A 32 3.62 -6.17 9.18
C VAL A 32 4.76 -6.09 8.17
N ALA A 33 4.45 -6.27 6.89
CA ALA A 33 5.44 -6.21 5.82
C ALA A 33 6.07 -4.82 5.72
N LEU A 34 5.26 -3.78 5.83
CA LEU A 34 5.73 -2.40 5.77
C LEU A 34 6.71 -2.09 6.92
N LYS A 35 6.32 -2.47 8.14
CA LYS A 35 7.19 -2.27 9.30
C LYS A 35 8.52 -3.00 9.14
N HIS A 36 8.46 -4.22 8.63
CA HIS A 36 9.68 -5.01 8.42
C HIS A 36 10.56 -4.38 7.33
N ASN A 37 9.97 -4.02 6.21
CA ASN A 37 10.71 -3.51 5.06
C ASN A 37 11.39 -2.17 5.36
N LEU A 38 10.70 -1.29 6.05
CA LEU A 38 11.22 0.03 6.39
C LEU A 38 11.91 0.07 7.75
N ASN A 39 11.99 -1.08 8.43
CA ASN A 39 12.59 -1.18 9.76
C ASN A 39 11.95 -0.20 10.74
N LEU A 40 10.63 -0.28 10.87
CA LEU A 40 9.83 0.59 11.74
C LEU A 40 9.51 -0.13 13.05
N ASP A 41 9.34 0.65 14.10
CA ASP A 41 8.81 0.14 15.36
C ASP A 41 7.28 0.04 15.30
N ASN A 42 6.65 -0.33 16.43
CA ASN A 42 5.20 -0.50 16.47
C ASN A 42 4.42 0.81 16.32
N ASN A 43 5.09 1.94 16.42
CA ASN A 43 4.49 3.27 16.23
C ASN A 43 4.78 3.84 14.84
N PHE A 44 5.25 3.01 13.91
CA PHE A 44 5.64 3.40 12.56
C PHE A 44 6.80 4.39 12.51
N MET A 45 7.59 4.45 13.58
CA MET A 45 8.79 5.27 13.61
C MET A 45 9.99 4.46 13.13
N PRO A 46 10.89 5.04 12.33
CA PRO A 46 12.08 4.32 11.90
C PRO A 46 12.98 4.03 13.09
N LYS A 47 13.44 2.79 13.18
CA LYS A 47 14.42 2.40 14.20
C LYS A 47 15.78 3.01 13.91
N ASN A 48 16.07 3.26 12.64
CA ASN A 48 17.28 3.92 12.19
C ASN A 48 16.91 5.22 11.49
N LYS A 49 17.32 6.35 12.04
CA LYS A 49 16.88 7.67 11.60
C LYS A 49 17.84 8.33 10.60
N ASN A 50 18.44 7.54 9.71
CA ASN A 50 19.39 8.10 8.77
C ASN A 50 18.75 8.98 7.71
N LEU A 51 17.61 8.56 7.15
CA LEU A 51 16.99 9.28 6.05
C LEU A 51 15.52 9.60 6.30
N ILE A 52 14.75 8.64 6.82
CA ILE A 52 13.36 8.91 7.19
C ILE A 52 13.35 9.61 8.54
N ASN A 53 12.77 10.80 8.57
CA ASN A 53 12.77 11.65 9.75
C ASN A 53 11.36 11.75 10.31
N GLY A 54 10.97 10.77 11.11
CA GLY A 54 9.68 10.77 11.76
C GLY A 54 8.78 9.63 11.30
N LYS A 55 7.52 9.74 11.64
CA LYS A 55 6.55 8.67 11.45
C LYS A 55 6.22 8.46 9.98
N VAL A 56 6.12 7.18 9.59
CA VAL A 56 5.59 6.80 8.28
C VAL A 56 4.08 6.71 8.38
N ASP A 57 3.38 7.40 7.49
CA ASP A 57 1.93 7.42 7.45
C ASP A 57 1.42 6.53 6.32
N ILE A 58 0.42 5.70 6.62
CA ILE A 58 -0.31 4.99 5.57
C ILE A 58 -1.42 5.91 5.09
N ILE A 59 -1.25 6.45 3.89
CA ILE A 59 -2.18 7.43 3.32
C ILE A 59 -3.41 6.74 2.76
N GLU A 60 -3.20 5.61 2.10
CA GLU A 60 -4.29 4.85 1.51
C GLU A 60 -3.90 3.37 1.42
N PHE A 61 -4.85 2.49 1.73
CA PHE A 61 -4.75 1.07 1.44
C PHE A 61 -6.07 0.62 0.81
N THR A 62 -6.01 0.14 -0.42
CA THR A 62 -7.21 -0.22 -1.19
C THR A 62 -7.07 -1.63 -1.74
N LEU A 63 -8.09 -2.44 -1.49
CA LEU A 63 -8.22 -3.77 -2.09
C LEU A 63 -9.26 -3.71 -3.19
N TYR A 64 -8.86 -4.06 -4.40
CA TYR A 64 -9.75 -4.24 -5.54
C TYR A 64 -9.97 -5.72 -5.72
N ASN A 65 -11.13 -6.19 -5.30
CA ASN A 65 -11.51 -7.59 -5.42
C ASN A 65 -12.32 -7.80 -6.69
N VAL A 66 -12.15 -8.95 -7.34
CA VAL A 66 -12.81 -9.23 -8.61
C VAL A 66 -13.89 -10.28 -8.40
N VAL A 67 -15.10 -9.95 -8.82
CA VAL A 67 -16.25 -10.89 -8.80
C VAL A 67 -16.85 -10.89 -10.20
N GLY A 68 -16.60 -11.96 -10.97
CA GLY A 68 -16.97 -11.98 -12.38
C GLY A 68 -16.23 -10.90 -13.16
N ASN A 69 -16.97 -9.97 -13.76
CA ASN A 69 -16.40 -8.82 -14.46
C ASN A 69 -16.50 -7.52 -13.62
N ASP A 70 -16.94 -7.63 -12.39
CA ASP A 70 -17.12 -6.48 -11.51
C ASP A 70 -15.93 -6.34 -10.58
N ILE A 71 -15.67 -5.11 -10.17
CA ILE A 71 -14.60 -4.80 -9.22
C ILE A 71 -15.25 -4.28 -7.94
N GLN A 72 -14.96 -4.95 -6.84
CA GLN A 72 -15.39 -4.53 -5.50
C GLN A 72 -14.22 -3.86 -4.81
N MET A 73 -14.31 -2.57 -4.61
CA MET A 73 -13.28 -1.77 -3.97
C MET A 73 -13.57 -1.63 -2.48
N THR A 74 -12.56 -1.88 -1.66
CA THR A 74 -12.57 -1.53 -0.24
C THR A 74 -11.36 -0.65 0.02
N LYS A 75 -11.61 0.60 0.41
CA LYS A 75 -10.57 1.61 0.56
C LYS A 75 -10.49 2.07 2.01
N ARG A 76 -9.28 2.05 2.55
CA ARG A 76 -8.99 2.63 3.86
C ARG A 76 -8.23 3.93 3.67
N GLU A 77 -8.76 5.01 4.25
CA GLU A 77 -8.14 6.34 4.21
C GLU A 77 -7.14 6.50 5.37
N SER A 78 -6.41 7.60 5.36
CA SER A 78 -5.39 7.87 6.38
C SER A 78 -5.97 8.00 7.80
N ASP A 79 -7.22 8.41 7.92
CA ASP A 79 -7.91 8.54 9.21
C ASP A 79 -8.53 7.23 9.69
N GLY A 80 -8.37 6.15 8.92
CA GLY A 80 -8.93 4.84 9.24
C GLY A 80 -10.33 4.60 8.71
N SER A 81 -10.96 5.58 8.08
CA SER A 81 -12.29 5.39 7.51
C SER A 81 -12.26 4.42 6.33
N ILE A 82 -13.32 3.64 6.19
CA ILE A 82 -13.43 2.60 5.16
C ILE A 82 -14.56 2.97 4.21
N THR A 83 -14.28 2.93 2.92
CA THR A 83 -15.27 3.13 1.86
C THR A 83 -15.33 1.87 1.02
N LYS A 84 -16.54 1.42 0.68
CA LYS A 84 -16.75 0.27 -0.19
C LYS A 84 -17.58 0.70 -1.39
N GLN A 85 -17.20 0.23 -2.56
CA GLN A 85 -17.93 0.55 -3.79
C GLN A 85 -17.75 -0.58 -4.80
N THR A 86 -18.80 -0.87 -5.55
CA THR A 86 -18.76 -1.86 -6.62
C THR A 86 -18.84 -1.14 -7.96
N TYR A 87 -17.94 -1.53 -8.86
CA TYR A 87 -17.88 -0.99 -10.22
C TYR A 87 -18.22 -2.12 -11.19
N ALA A 88 -19.38 -2.00 -11.84
CA ALA A 88 -19.87 -3.04 -12.74
C ALA A 88 -19.13 -3.04 -14.07
N ASN A 89 -18.74 -4.22 -14.53
CA ASN A 89 -18.10 -4.45 -15.84
C ASN A 89 -16.84 -3.63 -16.05
N LYS A 90 -16.04 -3.47 -15.01
CA LYS A 90 -14.81 -2.69 -15.08
C LYS A 90 -13.52 -3.53 -15.09
N LEU A 91 -13.64 -4.85 -15.07
CA LEU A 91 -12.47 -5.71 -15.14
C LEU A 91 -11.74 -5.49 -16.48
N GLY A 92 -10.44 -5.25 -16.39
CA GLY A 92 -9.62 -4.97 -17.57
C GLY A 92 -9.74 -3.56 -18.12
N VAL A 93 -10.58 -2.71 -17.50
CA VAL A 93 -10.81 -1.32 -17.91
C VAL A 93 -10.41 -0.34 -16.83
N MET A 94 -10.79 -0.63 -15.59
CA MET A 94 -10.48 0.24 -14.45
C MET A 94 -9.01 0.16 -14.09
N THR A 95 -8.45 1.29 -13.69
CA THR A 95 -7.05 1.36 -13.24
C THR A 95 -6.98 1.76 -11.77
N THR A 96 -5.87 1.36 -11.13
CA THR A 96 -5.50 1.89 -9.82
C THR A 96 -5.05 3.35 -9.98
N PRO A 97 -4.94 4.10 -8.86
CA PRO A 97 -4.46 5.49 -8.94
C PRO A 97 -3.09 5.64 -9.59
N ASN A 98 -2.23 4.63 -9.53
CA ASN A 98 -0.92 4.68 -10.18
C ASN A 98 -0.92 4.12 -11.60
N GLY A 99 -2.10 3.88 -12.19
CA GLY A 99 -2.23 3.53 -13.61
C GLY A 99 -2.20 2.07 -13.95
N THR A 100 -2.17 1.17 -12.97
CA THR A 100 -2.19 -0.28 -13.22
C THR A 100 -3.60 -0.73 -13.60
N ILE A 101 -3.74 -1.41 -14.73
CA ILE A 101 -5.04 -1.96 -15.15
C ILE A 101 -5.38 -3.16 -14.26
N ILE A 102 -6.59 -3.15 -13.71
CA ILE A 102 -7.05 -4.20 -12.80
C ILE A 102 -7.59 -5.37 -13.61
N LYS A 103 -6.84 -6.46 -13.64
CA LYS A 103 -7.21 -7.71 -14.34
C LYS A 103 -7.47 -8.85 -13.38
N SER A 104 -7.05 -8.72 -12.16
CA SER A 104 -7.25 -9.68 -11.07
C SER A 104 -7.30 -8.90 -9.78
N ALA A 105 -7.52 -9.59 -8.66
CA ALA A 105 -7.50 -8.93 -7.36
C ALA A 105 -6.18 -8.18 -7.17
N THR A 106 -6.26 -6.91 -6.80
CA THR A 106 -5.12 -6.00 -6.76
C THR A 106 -5.17 -5.18 -5.48
N ILE A 107 -4.02 -4.97 -4.88
CA ILE A 107 -3.86 -4.04 -3.76
C ILE A 107 -3.10 -2.82 -4.25
N TYR A 108 -3.63 -1.66 -3.93
CA TYR A 108 -2.95 -0.39 -4.10
C TYR A 108 -2.69 0.21 -2.73
N SER A 109 -1.49 0.74 -2.50
CA SER A 109 -1.23 1.48 -1.27
C SER A 109 -0.38 2.70 -1.54
N LYS A 110 -0.50 3.66 -0.64
CA LYS A 110 0.27 4.90 -0.68
C LYS A 110 0.70 5.22 0.74
N ILE A 111 1.96 5.54 0.90
CA ILE A 111 2.51 5.99 2.17
C ILE A 111 3.09 7.39 2.02
N GLY A 112 3.21 8.08 3.14
CA GLY A 112 3.88 9.37 3.20
C GLY A 112 4.87 9.39 4.36
N PHE A 113 5.97 10.09 4.18
CA PHE A 113 6.98 10.24 5.22
C PHE A 113 7.88 11.43 4.92
N GLU A 114 8.56 11.91 5.96
CA GLU A 114 9.54 12.97 5.79
C GLU A 114 10.91 12.40 5.49
N LEU A 115 11.58 12.98 4.50
CA LEU A 115 12.98 12.73 4.26
C LEU A 115 13.81 13.87 4.87
N ARG A 116 14.93 13.51 5.47
CA ARG A 116 15.90 14.50 5.91
C ARG A 116 16.60 15.07 4.68
N GLY A 117 16.43 16.35 4.45
CA GLY A 117 17.05 17.02 3.33
C GLY A 117 18.41 17.57 3.65
N TYR A 118 19.01 18.20 2.67
CA TYR A 118 20.22 19.01 2.84
C TYR A 118 19.90 20.25 3.66
N LEU A 119 20.89 20.76 4.34
CA LEU A 119 20.81 22.06 5.03
C LEU A 119 19.67 22.16 6.04
N LYS A 120 19.36 21.05 6.71
CA LYS A 120 18.33 20.96 7.76
C LYS A 120 16.89 21.07 7.25
N ASP A 121 16.67 21.16 5.96
CA ASP A 121 15.33 21.12 5.42
C ASP A 121 14.77 19.71 5.48
N THR A 122 13.46 19.61 5.62
CA THR A 122 12.74 18.34 5.49
C THR A 122 11.81 18.40 4.30
N LEU A 123 11.61 17.26 3.66
CA LEU A 123 10.73 17.15 2.51
C LEU A 123 9.77 16.01 2.77
N TYR A 124 8.46 16.29 2.73
CA TYR A 124 7.48 15.24 2.85
C TYR A 124 7.25 14.63 1.48
N VAL A 125 7.38 13.31 1.38
CA VAL A 125 7.27 12.59 0.12
C VAL A 125 6.23 11.51 0.23
N TYR A 126 5.64 11.18 -0.92
CA TYR A 126 4.69 10.09 -1.05
C TYR A 126 5.27 9.00 -1.92
N LYS A 127 4.95 7.76 -1.58
CA LYS A 127 5.34 6.62 -2.40
C LYS A 127 4.15 5.68 -2.49
N ASP A 128 3.83 5.26 -3.72
CA ASP A 128 2.71 4.35 -3.93
C ASP A 128 3.12 3.17 -4.82
N GLY A 129 2.25 2.18 -4.84
CA GLY A 129 2.45 1.01 -5.68
C GLY A 129 1.24 0.10 -5.64
N SER A 130 1.20 -0.82 -6.58
CA SER A 130 0.15 -1.82 -6.66
C SER A 130 0.75 -3.20 -6.89
N VAL A 131 0.04 -4.21 -6.44
CA VAL A 131 0.47 -5.60 -6.56
C VAL A 131 -0.76 -6.49 -6.75
N ASP A 132 -0.64 -7.48 -7.63
CA ASP A 132 -1.68 -8.48 -7.78
C ASP A 132 -1.66 -9.41 -6.58
N VAL A 133 -2.85 -9.73 -6.09
CA VAL A 133 -2.99 -10.68 -4.99
C VAL A 133 -2.94 -12.09 -5.56
N VAL A 134 -2.02 -12.88 -5.04
CA VAL A 134 -1.86 -14.26 -5.47
C VAL A 134 -2.64 -15.15 -4.53
N ASP A 135 -3.62 -15.84 -5.10
CA ASP A 135 -4.42 -16.83 -4.37
C ASP A 135 -3.77 -18.20 -4.56
N LYS A 136 -3.25 -18.72 -3.49
CA LYS A 136 -2.61 -20.04 -3.52
C LYS A 136 -3.32 -21.03 -2.63
#